data_74ece1b6fe0a47042c7fd2bdb38a6a79
#
_entry.id   74ece1b6fe0a47042c7fd2bdb38a6a79
#
_cell.length_a   1.000
_cell.length_b   1.000
_cell.length_c   1.000
_cell.angle_alpha   90.00
_cell.angle_beta   90.00
_cell.angle_gamma   90.00
#
_symmetry.space_group_name_H-M   'P 1'
#
loop_
_entity.id
_entity.type
_entity.pdbx_description
1 polymer ?
#
loop_
_entity_poly.entity_id
_entity_poly.type
_entity_poly.pdbx_seq_one_letter_code
_entity_poly.pdbx_strand_id
1 'polypeptide(L)'
;MKTQKRGLVMTIALTMALTVLLSMTALAATGRYDQQIQQTVNAKIHDAKKLQNVSSSVEDGIVTLTGTVDLYQDKLDAANKIKKVANVTGVRNDITVAGDTVPDAQLEQKLAKKLAYDRVGYSDNAFNYVALGVKDGVVTLTGDAVWDVPKDSALAIVARTPGVKDVINDINVLPVSRFDDTIRARTAAAIYRDSVLGRYASDPARPIRIVVDNGHVTLYGSVQSTMDKNIAGMRASSVAGAFSVDNKLVVD
;
A
#
# COMPACT_ATOMS: atom_id res chain seq x y z
N MET A 1 10.27 -56.85 47.43
CA MET A 1 10.18 -56.33 46.01
C MET A 1 8.80 -55.72 45.65
N LYS A 2 7.86 -55.48 46.56
CA LYS A 2 6.53 -54.89 46.28
C LYS A 2 6.40 -53.43 46.64
N THR A 3 7.29 -52.82 47.42
CA THR A 3 7.23 -51.45 47.91
C THR A 3 7.84 -50.44 46.93
N GLN A 4 8.76 -50.82 46.04
CA GLN A 4 9.39 -49.89 45.09
C GLN A 4 8.50 -49.53 43.87
N LYS A 5 7.55 -50.41 43.51
CA LYS A 5 6.62 -50.12 42.38
C LYS A 5 5.53 -49.14 42.74
N ARG A 6 5.16 -48.95 44.03
CA ARG A 6 4.12 -47.99 44.43
C ARG A 6 4.63 -46.56 44.47
N GLY A 7 5.92 -46.33 44.78
CA GLY A 7 6.52 -44.99 44.76
C GLY A 7 6.68 -44.44 43.35
N LEU A 8 7.03 -45.26 42.36
CA LEU A 8 7.24 -44.86 40.99
C LEU A 8 5.93 -44.48 40.25
N VAL A 9 4.85 -45.21 40.55
CA VAL A 9 3.54 -44.92 39.96
C VAL A 9 2.96 -43.61 40.54
N MET A 10 3.23 -43.32 41.83
CA MET A 10 2.73 -42.12 42.47
C MET A 10 3.48 -40.84 42.02
N THR A 11 4.79 -40.93 41.71
CA THR A 11 5.58 -39.84 41.16
C THR A 11 5.21 -39.54 39.69
N ILE A 12 4.92 -40.53 38.86
CA ILE A 12 4.48 -40.34 37.48
C ILE A 12 3.08 -39.72 37.42
N ALA A 13 2.18 -40.14 38.30
CA ALA A 13 0.84 -39.54 38.39
C ALA A 13 0.87 -38.11 38.87
N LEU A 14 1.78 -37.73 39.77
CA LEU A 14 1.90 -36.35 40.27
C LEU A 14 2.52 -35.40 39.22
N THR A 15 3.50 -35.90 38.43
CA THR A 15 4.08 -35.09 37.34
C THR A 15 3.13 -34.91 36.18
N MET A 16 2.28 -35.88 35.82
CA MET A 16 1.24 -35.71 34.81
C MET A 16 0.12 -34.74 35.24
N ALA A 17 -0.27 -34.78 36.51
CA ALA A 17 -1.26 -33.85 37.04
C ALA A 17 -0.74 -32.40 37.05
N LEU A 18 0.54 -32.18 37.32
CA LEU A 18 1.15 -30.85 37.34
C LEU A 18 1.30 -30.24 35.92
N THR A 19 1.60 -31.06 34.91
CA THR A 19 1.69 -30.60 33.52
C THR A 19 0.31 -30.27 32.93
N VAL A 20 -0.75 -30.95 33.30
CA VAL A 20 -2.11 -30.66 32.87
C VAL A 20 -2.62 -29.38 33.54
N LEU A 21 -2.28 -29.11 34.82
CA LEU A 21 -2.65 -27.85 35.48
C LEU A 21 -1.95 -26.63 34.84
N LEU A 22 -0.67 -26.75 34.42
CA LEU A 22 0.03 -25.64 33.77
C LEU A 22 -0.56 -25.33 32.39
N SER A 23 -1.03 -26.33 31.65
CA SER A 23 -1.65 -26.11 30.34
C SER A 23 -3.07 -25.48 30.45
N MET A 24 -3.82 -25.76 31.50
CA MET A 24 -5.12 -25.13 31.75
C MET A 24 -5.01 -23.66 32.18
N THR A 25 -3.95 -23.25 32.86
CA THR A 25 -3.76 -21.85 33.25
C THR A 25 -3.35 -20.96 32.05
N ALA A 26 -2.64 -21.49 31.05
CA ALA A 26 -2.31 -20.78 29.84
C ALA A 26 -3.57 -20.51 28.97
N LEU A 27 -4.46 -21.50 28.82
CA LEU A 27 -5.73 -21.33 28.10
C LEU A 27 -6.68 -20.32 28.80
N ALA A 28 -6.71 -20.32 30.13
CA ALA A 28 -7.54 -19.39 30.89
C ALA A 28 -7.03 -17.93 30.84
N ALA A 29 -5.72 -17.74 30.64
CA ALA A 29 -5.12 -16.41 30.51
C ALA A 29 -5.40 -15.78 29.13
N THR A 30 -5.33 -16.56 28.05
CA THR A 30 -5.65 -16.10 26.70
C THR A 30 -7.13 -15.69 26.59
N GLY A 31 -8.05 -16.52 27.07
CA GLY A 31 -9.48 -16.19 27.06
C GLY A 31 -9.86 -14.93 27.88
N ARG A 32 -9.09 -14.58 28.92
CA ARG A 32 -9.31 -13.37 29.72
C ARG A 32 -8.96 -12.11 28.92
N TYR A 33 -7.86 -12.12 28.17
CA TYR A 33 -7.48 -10.98 27.32
C TYR A 33 -8.41 -10.85 26.12
N ASP A 34 -8.85 -11.94 25.53
CA ASP A 34 -9.77 -11.91 24.38
C ASP A 34 -11.11 -11.25 24.74
N GLN A 35 -11.67 -11.52 25.92
CA GLN A 35 -12.89 -10.85 26.37
C GLN A 35 -12.69 -9.34 26.54
N GLN A 36 -11.55 -8.91 27.12
CA GLN A 36 -11.24 -7.50 27.29
C GLN A 36 -11.00 -6.80 25.96
N ILE A 37 -10.26 -7.46 25.03
CA ILE A 37 -10.05 -6.97 23.66
C ILE A 37 -11.40 -6.84 22.96
N GLN A 38 -12.26 -7.88 23.01
CA GLN A 38 -13.56 -7.89 22.36
C GLN A 38 -14.45 -6.71 22.82
N GLN A 39 -14.51 -6.46 24.12
CA GLN A 39 -15.26 -5.32 24.66
C GLN A 39 -14.73 -3.98 24.15
N THR A 40 -13.40 -3.81 24.17
CA THR A 40 -12.75 -2.57 23.72
C THR A 40 -12.93 -2.36 22.20
N VAL A 41 -12.82 -3.44 21.42
CA VAL A 41 -13.01 -3.41 19.97
C VAL A 41 -14.46 -3.07 19.62
N ASN A 42 -15.42 -3.72 20.27
CA ASN A 42 -16.85 -3.44 20.06
C ASN A 42 -17.19 -1.98 20.36
N ALA A 43 -16.69 -1.43 21.46
CA ALA A 43 -16.88 -0.02 21.79
C ALA A 43 -16.31 0.89 20.69
N LYS A 44 -15.06 0.62 20.22
CA LYS A 44 -14.42 1.40 19.16
C LYS A 44 -15.14 1.33 17.81
N ILE A 45 -15.73 0.18 17.48
CA ILE A 45 -16.52 0.00 16.25
C ILE A 45 -17.84 0.77 16.38
N HIS A 46 -18.55 0.61 17.51
CA HIS A 46 -19.83 1.24 17.74
C HIS A 46 -19.77 2.78 17.75
N ASP A 47 -18.69 3.35 18.29
CA ASP A 47 -18.47 4.80 18.30
C ASP A 47 -18.18 5.39 16.91
N ALA A 48 -17.90 4.54 15.91
CA ALA A 48 -17.55 4.98 14.58
C ALA A 48 -18.75 4.85 13.62
N LYS A 49 -19.39 5.97 13.26
CA LYS A 49 -20.57 5.99 12.35
C LYS A 49 -20.36 5.20 11.05
N LYS A 50 -19.13 5.17 10.53
CA LYS A 50 -18.80 4.48 9.29
C LYS A 50 -18.64 2.96 9.45
N LEU A 51 -18.62 2.45 10.69
CA LEU A 51 -18.41 1.04 11.00
C LEU A 51 -19.67 0.36 11.60
N GLN A 52 -20.83 0.94 11.46
CA GLN A 52 -22.09 0.41 12.05
C GLN A 52 -22.46 -0.99 11.54
N ASN A 53 -22.04 -1.32 10.29
CA ASN A 53 -22.27 -2.63 9.68
C ASN A 53 -21.07 -3.57 9.83
N VAL A 54 -20.10 -3.23 10.71
CA VAL A 54 -18.91 -4.04 10.98
C VAL A 54 -19.08 -4.78 12.30
N SER A 55 -18.72 -6.04 12.31
CA SER A 55 -18.66 -6.90 13.49
C SER A 55 -17.24 -7.36 13.72
N SER A 56 -16.94 -7.79 14.94
CA SER A 56 -15.63 -8.35 15.29
C SER A 56 -15.74 -9.62 16.09
N SER A 57 -14.75 -10.50 15.96
CA SER A 57 -14.48 -11.62 16.85
C SER A 57 -13.02 -11.61 17.25
N VAL A 58 -12.72 -12.14 18.43
CA VAL A 58 -11.34 -12.20 18.96
C VAL A 58 -11.02 -13.63 19.36
N GLU A 59 -9.88 -14.12 18.90
CA GLU A 59 -9.34 -15.43 19.23
C GLU A 59 -7.81 -15.32 19.36
N ASP A 60 -7.27 -15.69 20.50
CA ASP A 60 -5.82 -15.65 20.80
C ASP A 60 -5.17 -14.27 20.53
N GLY A 61 -5.90 -13.19 20.83
CA GLY A 61 -5.45 -11.81 20.57
C GLY A 61 -5.53 -11.38 19.11
N ILE A 62 -6.00 -12.23 18.20
CA ILE A 62 -6.25 -11.90 16.80
C ILE A 62 -7.68 -11.43 16.65
N VAL A 63 -7.86 -10.21 16.13
CA VAL A 63 -9.18 -9.64 15.86
C VAL A 63 -9.55 -9.86 14.40
N THR A 64 -10.65 -10.55 14.15
CA THR A 64 -11.26 -10.66 12.82
C THR A 64 -12.38 -9.65 12.69
N LEU A 65 -12.29 -8.77 11.69
CA LEU A 65 -13.31 -7.79 11.33
C LEU A 65 -14.10 -8.29 10.12
N THR A 66 -15.43 -8.31 10.21
CA THR A 66 -16.34 -8.73 9.13
C THR A 66 -17.44 -7.70 8.95
N GLY A 67 -18.17 -7.78 7.84
CA GLY A 67 -19.28 -6.88 7.53
C GLY A 67 -18.98 -5.97 6.35
N THR A 68 -19.62 -4.79 6.29
CA THR A 68 -19.53 -3.90 5.13
C THR A 68 -19.26 -2.45 5.49
N VAL A 69 -18.57 -1.76 4.58
CA VAL A 69 -18.33 -0.31 4.62
C VAL A 69 -18.56 0.29 3.22
N ASP A 70 -18.70 1.62 3.15
CA ASP A 70 -18.95 2.31 1.88
C ASP A 70 -17.68 2.58 1.08
N LEU A 71 -16.55 2.85 1.75
CA LEU A 71 -15.27 3.19 1.13
C LEU A 71 -14.17 2.22 1.54
N TYR A 72 -13.25 1.97 0.63
CA TYR A 72 -12.03 1.21 0.94
C TYR A 72 -11.20 1.86 2.05
N GLN A 73 -11.17 3.20 2.12
CA GLN A 73 -10.54 3.94 3.22
C GLN A 73 -11.11 3.54 4.58
N ASP A 74 -12.43 3.34 4.69
CA ASP A 74 -13.08 2.98 5.95
C ASP A 74 -12.68 1.56 6.39
N LYS A 75 -12.49 0.62 5.43
CA LYS A 75 -11.91 -0.70 5.67
C LYS A 75 -10.49 -0.61 6.23
N LEU A 76 -9.64 0.25 5.66
CA LEU A 76 -8.28 0.46 6.16
C LEU A 76 -8.27 1.12 7.54
N ASP A 77 -9.09 2.15 7.74
CA ASP A 77 -9.19 2.89 9.00
C ASP A 77 -9.68 1.98 10.13
N ALA A 78 -10.61 1.07 9.87
CA ALA A 78 -11.07 0.06 10.83
C ALA A 78 -9.90 -0.79 11.32
N ALA A 79 -9.13 -1.40 10.42
CA ALA A 79 -7.98 -2.23 10.79
C ALA A 79 -6.93 -1.43 11.57
N ASN A 80 -6.60 -0.22 11.10
CA ASN A 80 -5.61 0.64 11.74
C ASN A 80 -6.04 1.11 13.15
N LYS A 81 -7.34 1.33 13.35
CA LYS A 81 -7.91 1.67 14.67
C LYS A 81 -7.80 0.51 15.64
N ILE A 82 -8.05 -0.70 15.17
CA ILE A 82 -8.05 -1.91 16.00
C ILE A 82 -6.64 -2.40 16.30
N LYS A 83 -5.68 -2.29 15.38
CA LYS A 83 -4.26 -2.60 15.63
C LYS A 83 -3.65 -1.84 16.82
N LYS A 84 -4.24 -0.69 17.19
CA LYS A 84 -3.78 0.15 18.34
C LYS A 84 -4.42 -0.25 19.67
N VAL A 85 -5.26 -1.27 19.71
CA VAL A 85 -5.86 -1.77 20.96
C VAL A 85 -4.83 -2.61 21.69
N ALA A 86 -4.73 -2.40 23.02
CA ALA A 86 -3.79 -3.15 23.85
C ALA A 86 -4.06 -4.66 23.76
N ASN A 87 -3.00 -5.44 23.76
CA ASN A 87 -3.00 -6.92 23.67
C ASN A 87 -3.53 -7.49 22.33
N VAL A 88 -3.84 -6.67 21.32
CA VAL A 88 -4.10 -7.15 19.97
C VAL A 88 -2.77 -7.54 19.32
N THR A 89 -2.66 -8.82 18.93
CA THR A 89 -1.48 -9.39 18.29
C THR A 89 -1.57 -9.37 16.77
N GLY A 90 -2.79 -9.37 16.23
CA GLY A 90 -3.07 -9.32 14.79
C GLY A 90 -4.49 -8.85 14.47
N VAL A 91 -4.68 -8.35 13.25
CA VAL A 91 -6.02 -8.00 12.73
C VAL A 91 -6.20 -8.66 11.37
N ARG A 92 -7.24 -9.50 11.27
CA ARG A 92 -7.75 -10.02 9.99
C ARG A 92 -8.89 -9.11 9.56
N ASN A 93 -8.75 -8.51 8.39
CA ASN A 93 -9.73 -7.53 7.90
C ASN A 93 -10.53 -8.10 6.72
N ASP A 94 -11.58 -8.83 7.03
CA ASP A 94 -12.50 -9.46 6.08
C ASP A 94 -13.73 -8.55 5.77
N ILE A 95 -13.58 -7.24 6.02
CA ILE A 95 -14.60 -6.24 5.67
C ILE A 95 -14.72 -6.16 4.14
N THR A 96 -15.94 -6.16 3.64
CA THR A 96 -16.26 -5.96 2.22
C THR A 96 -16.66 -4.50 1.97
N VAL A 97 -16.21 -3.92 0.86
CA VAL A 97 -16.67 -2.60 0.43
C VAL A 97 -17.94 -2.78 -0.41
N ALA A 98 -19.06 -2.28 0.11
CA ALA A 98 -20.41 -2.39 -0.49
C ALA A 98 -20.96 -1.02 -0.93
N GLY A 99 -20.10 -0.02 -1.12
CA GLY A 99 -20.51 1.30 -1.62
C GLY A 99 -20.91 1.29 -3.11
N ASP A 100 -20.93 2.47 -3.70
CA ASP A 100 -21.37 2.68 -5.09
C ASP A 100 -20.67 1.73 -6.08
N THR A 101 -21.45 1.16 -6.99
CA THR A 101 -20.90 0.42 -8.13
C THR A 101 -20.64 1.39 -9.28
N VAL A 102 -19.37 1.55 -9.62
CA VAL A 102 -18.92 2.41 -10.74
C VAL A 102 -18.33 1.50 -11.82
N PRO A 103 -18.69 1.66 -13.10
CA PRO A 103 -18.06 0.93 -14.20
C PRO A 103 -16.54 1.14 -14.21
N ASP A 104 -15.75 0.06 -14.44
CA ASP A 104 -14.29 0.08 -14.35
C ASP A 104 -13.66 1.19 -15.21
N ALA A 105 -14.11 1.37 -16.45
CA ALA A 105 -13.60 2.41 -17.34
C ALA A 105 -13.83 3.84 -16.79
N GLN A 106 -14.97 4.09 -16.14
CA GLN A 106 -15.25 5.39 -15.51
C GLN A 106 -14.40 5.59 -14.26
N LEU A 107 -14.26 4.52 -13.47
CA LEU A 107 -13.43 4.55 -12.25
C LEU A 107 -11.96 4.80 -12.61
N GLU A 108 -11.45 4.09 -13.63
CA GLU A 108 -10.09 4.26 -14.14
C GLU A 108 -9.83 5.68 -14.62
N GLN A 109 -10.72 6.23 -15.45
CA GLN A 109 -10.61 7.62 -15.93
C GLN A 109 -10.62 8.64 -14.79
N LYS A 110 -11.51 8.43 -13.80
CA LYS A 110 -11.62 9.30 -12.63
C LYS A 110 -10.35 9.27 -11.78
N LEU A 111 -9.81 8.07 -11.56
CA LEU A 111 -8.58 7.87 -10.80
C LEU A 111 -7.36 8.40 -11.54
N ALA A 112 -7.23 8.12 -12.84
CA ALA A 112 -6.14 8.64 -13.69
C ALA A 112 -6.10 10.17 -13.63
N LYS A 113 -7.26 10.83 -13.74
CA LYS A 113 -7.34 12.30 -13.61
C LYS A 113 -6.89 12.79 -12.24
N LYS A 114 -7.31 12.14 -11.14
CA LYS A 114 -6.89 12.52 -9.79
C LYS A 114 -5.39 12.35 -9.59
N LEU A 115 -4.83 11.21 -10.04
CA LEU A 115 -3.41 10.91 -9.90
C LEU A 115 -2.54 11.83 -10.78
N ALA A 116 -3.01 12.24 -11.95
CA ALA A 116 -2.30 13.19 -12.81
C ALA A 116 -2.06 14.55 -12.11
N TYR A 117 -3.00 14.97 -11.27
CA TYR A 117 -2.89 16.21 -10.49
C TYR A 117 -2.33 16.00 -9.07
N ASP A 118 -2.05 14.76 -8.69
CA ASP A 118 -1.42 14.49 -7.41
C ASP A 118 0.01 15.07 -7.41
N ARG A 119 0.37 15.73 -6.31
CA ARG A 119 1.70 16.30 -6.10
C ARG A 119 2.18 17.28 -7.19
N VAL A 120 1.28 17.87 -7.95
CA VAL A 120 1.62 18.97 -8.87
C VAL A 120 2.20 20.14 -8.08
N GLY A 121 3.38 20.62 -8.51
CA GLY A 121 4.13 21.68 -7.82
C GLY A 121 5.18 21.17 -6.82
N TYR A 122 5.21 19.87 -6.51
CA TYR A 122 6.31 19.28 -5.73
C TYR A 122 7.51 18.99 -6.65
N SER A 123 8.71 19.24 -6.14
CA SER A 123 9.97 19.11 -6.92
C SER A 123 10.27 17.68 -7.37
N ASP A 124 9.73 16.69 -6.66
CA ASP A 124 9.91 15.27 -6.95
C ASP A 124 8.84 14.69 -7.89
N ASN A 125 7.84 15.48 -8.28
CA ASN A 125 6.72 15.02 -9.10
C ASN A 125 7.16 14.36 -10.42
N ALA A 126 8.16 14.92 -11.08
CA ALA A 126 8.69 14.37 -12.33
C ALA A 126 9.47 13.04 -12.14
N PHE A 127 9.80 12.66 -10.92
CA PHE A 127 10.64 11.49 -10.61
C PHE A 127 9.85 10.27 -10.15
N ASN A 128 8.55 10.37 -10.12
CA ASN A 128 7.64 9.29 -9.75
C ASN A 128 6.78 8.89 -10.95
N TYR A 129 6.59 7.60 -11.14
CA TYR A 129 5.65 7.06 -12.12
C TYR A 129 4.69 6.10 -11.44
N VAL A 130 3.42 6.43 -11.46
CA VAL A 130 2.34 5.57 -10.95
C VAL A 130 1.38 5.29 -12.09
N ALA A 131 1.24 4.03 -12.41
CA ALA A 131 0.24 3.51 -13.34
C ALA A 131 -0.88 2.81 -12.56
N LEU A 132 -2.06 2.77 -13.12
CA LEU A 132 -3.22 2.12 -12.55
C LEU A 132 -3.94 1.27 -13.59
N GLY A 133 -4.57 0.19 -13.12
CA GLY A 133 -5.54 -0.60 -13.86
C GLY A 133 -6.73 -0.88 -12.96
N VAL A 134 -7.92 -1.01 -13.53
CA VAL A 134 -9.15 -1.33 -12.79
C VAL A 134 -9.82 -2.55 -13.39
N LYS A 135 -10.16 -3.51 -12.52
CA LYS A 135 -10.92 -4.69 -12.89
C LYS A 135 -11.89 -5.08 -11.77
N ASP A 136 -13.18 -5.14 -12.08
CA ASP A 136 -14.25 -5.50 -11.14
C ASP A 136 -14.28 -4.61 -9.87
N GLY A 137 -13.85 -3.34 -10.00
CA GLY A 137 -13.68 -2.38 -8.92
C GLY A 137 -12.40 -2.57 -8.09
N VAL A 138 -11.57 -3.56 -8.41
CA VAL A 138 -10.24 -3.74 -7.81
C VAL A 138 -9.24 -2.88 -8.57
N VAL A 139 -8.54 -2.00 -7.85
CA VAL A 139 -7.54 -1.10 -8.44
C VAL A 139 -6.14 -1.68 -8.19
N THR A 140 -5.40 -1.91 -9.26
CA THR A 140 -3.98 -2.26 -9.18
C THR A 140 -3.15 -1.01 -9.44
N LEU A 141 -2.32 -0.63 -8.48
CA LEU A 141 -1.34 0.44 -8.61
C LEU A 141 0.05 -0.17 -8.82
N THR A 142 0.76 0.29 -9.86
CA THR A 142 2.11 -0.15 -10.18
C THR A 142 3.00 1.04 -10.48
N GLY A 143 4.30 0.80 -10.61
CA GLY A 143 5.29 1.82 -10.99
C GLY A 143 6.32 2.07 -9.90
N ASP A 144 6.98 3.23 -9.97
CA ASP A 144 8.14 3.54 -9.15
C ASP A 144 7.98 4.90 -8.48
N ALA A 145 8.29 4.97 -7.19
CA ALA A 145 8.31 6.18 -6.38
C ALA A 145 9.67 6.35 -5.71
N VAL A 146 10.18 7.59 -5.68
CA VAL A 146 11.47 7.88 -5.03
C VAL A 146 11.40 7.85 -3.50
N TRP A 147 10.17 7.94 -2.92
CA TRP A 147 9.90 7.94 -1.49
C TRP A 147 8.57 7.23 -1.20
N ASP A 148 8.30 6.92 0.07
CA ASP A 148 7.00 6.40 0.49
C ASP A 148 5.86 7.42 0.29
N VAL A 149 6.13 8.72 0.44
CA VAL A 149 5.09 9.76 0.37
C VAL A 149 4.29 9.78 -0.94
N PRO A 150 4.90 9.73 -2.16
CA PRO A 150 4.15 9.60 -3.40
C PRO A 150 3.30 8.33 -3.49
N LYS A 151 3.83 7.21 -3.02
CA LYS A 151 3.11 5.93 -2.94
C LYS A 151 1.90 6.03 -2.01
N ASP A 152 2.10 6.56 -0.81
CA ASP A 152 1.03 6.73 0.18
C ASP A 152 -0.04 7.72 -0.28
N SER A 153 0.37 8.79 -0.99
CA SER A 153 -0.55 9.76 -1.60
C SER A 153 -1.44 9.10 -2.65
N ALA A 154 -0.84 8.34 -3.56
CA ALA A 154 -1.58 7.61 -4.59
C ALA A 154 -2.57 6.63 -3.96
N LEU A 155 -2.14 5.85 -2.96
CA LEU A 155 -3.00 4.91 -2.23
C LEU A 155 -4.17 5.64 -1.54
N ALA A 156 -3.90 6.77 -0.89
CA ALA A 156 -4.94 7.56 -0.22
C ALA A 156 -5.99 8.13 -1.19
N ILE A 157 -5.56 8.56 -2.38
CA ILE A 157 -6.49 9.02 -3.44
C ILE A 157 -7.40 7.89 -3.89
N VAL A 158 -6.83 6.71 -4.14
CA VAL A 158 -7.57 5.53 -4.58
C VAL A 158 -8.53 5.08 -3.48
N ALA A 159 -8.05 4.92 -2.25
CA ALA A 159 -8.83 4.41 -1.12
C ALA A 159 -10.06 5.28 -0.78
N ARG A 160 -9.98 6.59 -1.02
CA ARG A 160 -11.08 7.56 -0.78
C ARG A 160 -12.01 7.76 -1.97
N THR A 161 -11.79 7.04 -3.06
CA THR A 161 -12.62 7.21 -4.26
C THR A 161 -13.76 6.20 -4.24
N PRO A 162 -15.04 6.65 -4.26
CA PRO A 162 -16.19 5.76 -4.36
C PRO A 162 -16.12 4.90 -5.63
N GLY A 163 -16.49 3.63 -5.49
CA GLY A 163 -16.40 2.60 -6.52
C GLY A 163 -15.19 1.68 -6.38
N VAL A 164 -14.18 2.06 -5.59
CA VAL A 164 -13.04 1.19 -5.28
C VAL A 164 -13.44 0.15 -4.24
N LYS A 165 -13.38 -1.13 -4.59
CA LYS A 165 -13.70 -2.25 -3.71
C LYS A 165 -12.48 -2.82 -3.01
N ASP A 166 -11.35 -2.87 -3.71
CA ASP A 166 -10.07 -3.33 -3.16
C ASP A 166 -8.89 -2.69 -3.89
N VAL A 167 -7.70 -2.74 -3.30
CA VAL A 167 -6.48 -2.14 -3.87
C VAL A 167 -5.32 -3.10 -3.75
N ILE A 168 -4.70 -3.40 -4.88
CA ILE A 168 -3.41 -4.07 -4.98
C ILE A 168 -2.35 -2.98 -5.18
N ASN A 169 -1.43 -2.86 -4.22
CA ASN A 169 -0.41 -1.82 -4.25
C ASN A 169 0.97 -2.41 -4.53
N ASP A 170 1.35 -2.41 -5.78
CA ASP A 170 2.63 -2.90 -6.30
C ASP A 170 3.54 -1.74 -6.73
N ILE A 171 3.37 -0.55 -6.11
CA ILE A 171 4.31 0.56 -6.31
C ILE A 171 5.62 0.23 -5.60
N ASN A 172 6.70 0.19 -6.37
CA ASN A 172 8.05 0.02 -5.86
C ASN A 172 8.59 1.34 -5.31
N VAL A 173 9.18 1.32 -4.11
CA VAL A 173 9.90 2.47 -3.57
C VAL A 173 11.39 2.27 -3.83
N LEU A 174 11.97 3.18 -4.62
CA LEU A 174 13.34 3.10 -5.06
C LEU A 174 14.32 3.30 -3.88
N PRO A 175 15.47 2.63 -3.88
CA PRO A 175 16.50 2.85 -2.88
C PRO A 175 17.01 4.30 -2.89
N VAL A 176 17.35 4.84 -1.71
CA VAL A 176 17.96 6.15 -1.60
C VAL A 176 19.36 6.10 -2.21
N SER A 177 19.60 6.89 -3.26
CA SER A 177 20.86 6.92 -4.00
C SER A 177 21.20 8.35 -4.46
N ARG A 178 22.27 8.92 -3.90
CA ARG A 178 22.76 10.25 -4.34
C ARG A 178 23.24 10.23 -5.79
N PHE A 179 23.69 9.09 -6.26
CA PHE A 179 24.12 8.92 -7.65
C PHE A 179 22.91 9.03 -8.59
N ASP A 180 21.84 8.31 -8.28
CA ASP A 180 20.60 8.35 -9.06
C ASP A 180 19.92 9.73 -8.98
N ASP A 181 19.94 10.38 -7.81
CA ASP A 181 19.41 11.74 -7.64
C ASP A 181 20.15 12.72 -8.56
N THR A 182 21.46 12.57 -8.70
CA THR A 182 22.26 13.40 -9.61
C THR A 182 21.85 13.15 -11.07
N ILE A 183 21.63 11.90 -11.46
CA ILE A 183 21.19 11.54 -12.81
C ILE A 183 19.77 12.05 -13.04
N ARG A 184 18.83 11.89 -12.08
CA ARG A 184 17.45 12.45 -12.17
C ARG A 184 17.48 13.94 -12.45
N ALA A 185 18.23 14.71 -11.65
CA ALA A 185 18.32 16.16 -11.79
C ALA A 185 18.93 16.58 -13.12
N ARG A 186 20.00 15.90 -13.58
CA ARG A 186 20.64 16.18 -14.87
C ARG A 186 19.73 15.83 -16.04
N THR A 187 19.03 14.69 -15.97
CA THR A 187 18.09 14.25 -17.01
C THR A 187 16.91 15.23 -17.10
N ALA A 188 16.35 15.65 -15.97
CA ALA A 188 15.29 16.66 -15.93
C ALA A 188 15.77 17.97 -16.56
N ALA A 189 16.99 18.43 -16.22
CA ALA A 189 17.56 19.64 -16.83
C ALA A 189 17.77 19.47 -18.34
N ALA A 190 18.25 18.31 -18.79
CA ALA A 190 18.49 18.06 -20.23
C ALA A 190 17.17 18.01 -21.04
N ILE A 191 16.12 17.47 -20.47
CA ILE A 191 14.79 17.38 -21.10
C ILE A 191 14.06 18.71 -21.00
N TYR A 192 13.86 19.25 -19.80
CA TYR A 192 12.96 20.38 -19.61
C TYR A 192 13.54 21.77 -20.00
N ARG A 193 14.88 21.86 -20.19
CA ARG A 193 15.51 23.05 -20.79
C ARG A 193 15.61 22.98 -22.31
N ASP A 194 15.26 21.85 -22.92
CA ASP A 194 15.21 21.72 -24.36
C ASP A 194 14.08 22.59 -24.93
N SER A 195 14.35 23.25 -26.07
CA SER A 195 13.40 24.22 -26.68
C SER A 195 12.10 23.56 -27.18
N VAL A 196 12.14 22.27 -27.50
CA VAL A 196 10.98 21.49 -27.94
C VAL A 196 10.26 20.86 -26.74
N LEU A 197 11.00 20.29 -25.81
CA LEU A 197 10.45 19.49 -24.72
C LEU A 197 10.05 20.33 -23.48
N GLY A 198 10.50 21.59 -23.38
CA GLY A 198 10.22 22.47 -22.23
C GLY A 198 8.72 22.65 -21.94
N ARG A 199 7.87 22.48 -22.95
CA ARG A 199 6.40 22.52 -22.79
C ARG A 199 5.84 21.47 -21.85
N TYR A 200 6.49 20.29 -21.76
CA TYR A 200 6.08 19.21 -20.87
C TYR A 200 6.41 19.47 -19.39
N ALA A 201 7.25 20.45 -19.10
CA ALA A 201 7.54 20.87 -17.72
C ALA A 201 6.35 21.57 -17.06
N SER A 202 5.52 22.24 -17.85
CA SER A 202 4.41 23.07 -17.38
C SER A 202 3.04 22.39 -17.46
N ASP A 203 2.93 21.25 -18.14
CA ASP A 203 1.68 20.52 -18.31
C ASP A 203 1.57 19.38 -17.27
N PRO A 204 0.75 19.56 -16.22
CA PRO A 204 0.58 18.53 -15.20
C PRO A 204 -0.10 17.25 -15.73
N ALA A 205 -0.85 17.37 -16.83
CA ALA A 205 -1.54 16.23 -17.44
C ALA A 205 -0.60 15.36 -18.29
N ARG A 206 0.50 15.91 -18.78
CA ARG A 206 1.43 15.25 -19.72
C ARG A 206 2.90 15.45 -19.34
N PRO A 207 3.31 15.26 -18.09
CA PRO A 207 4.72 15.39 -17.74
C PRO A 207 5.51 14.22 -18.32
N ILE A 208 6.75 14.49 -18.73
CA ILE A 208 7.74 13.44 -18.96
C ILE A 208 8.26 13.00 -17.60
N ARG A 209 7.93 11.80 -17.18
CA ARG A 209 8.38 11.22 -15.92
C ARG A 209 9.76 10.59 -16.10
N ILE A 210 10.66 10.78 -15.14
CA ILE A 210 12.05 10.37 -15.18
C ILE A 210 12.32 9.47 -13.97
N VAL A 211 12.26 8.17 -14.18
CA VAL A 211 12.62 7.19 -13.15
C VAL A 211 14.08 6.80 -13.34
N VAL A 212 14.85 6.78 -12.25
CA VAL A 212 16.24 6.32 -12.29
C VAL A 212 16.46 5.32 -11.16
N ASP A 213 16.92 4.14 -11.53
CA ASP A 213 17.28 3.07 -10.62
C ASP A 213 18.66 2.51 -11.01
N ASN A 214 19.63 2.57 -10.08
CA ASN A 214 21.00 2.10 -10.28
C ASN A 214 21.65 2.63 -11.59
N GLY A 215 21.41 3.90 -11.94
CA GLY A 215 21.90 4.54 -13.15
C GLY A 215 21.14 4.22 -14.43
N HIS A 216 20.12 3.40 -14.38
CA HIS A 216 19.21 3.10 -15.50
C HIS A 216 18.06 4.11 -15.52
N VAL A 217 17.96 4.88 -16.60
CA VAL A 217 16.93 5.89 -16.79
C VAL A 217 15.75 5.31 -17.55
N THR A 218 14.55 5.44 -17.01
CA THR A 218 13.30 5.13 -17.73
C THR A 218 12.45 6.38 -17.88
N LEU A 219 12.02 6.68 -19.12
CA LEU A 219 11.14 7.79 -19.41
C LEU A 219 9.71 7.28 -19.61
N TYR A 220 8.77 7.85 -18.84
CA TYR A 220 7.33 7.55 -18.94
C TYR A 220 6.52 8.82 -19.23
N GLY A 221 5.29 8.63 -19.68
CA GLY A 221 4.33 9.68 -19.99
C GLY A 221 3.92 9.69 -21.44
N SER A 222 3.19 10.72 -21.86
CA SER A 222 2.80 10.88 -23.25
C SER A 222 3.37 12.16 -23.88
N VAL A 223 3.67 12.09 -25.17
CA VAL A 223 4.21 13.19 -25.96
C VAL A 223 3.41 13.35 -27.26
N GLN A 224 3.46 14.55 -27.85
CA GLN A 224 2.65 14.92 -29.01
C GLN A 224 3.17 14.34 -30.32
N SER A 225 4.43 13.90 -30.38
CA SER A 225 5.03 13.40 -31.62
C SER A 225 6.15 12.39 -31.38
N THR A 226 6.39 11.56 -32.41
CA THR A 226 7.56 10.67 -32.43
C THR A 226 8.87 11.45 -32.36
N MET A 227 8.91 12.67 -32.91
CA MET A 227 10.07 13.54 -32.80
C MET A 227 10.35 13.90 -31.34
N ASP A 228 9.33 14.31 -30.57
CA ASP A 228 9.49 14.61 -29.15
C ASP A 228 9.99 13.41 -28.36
N LYS A 229 9.42 12.20 -28.63
CA LYS A 229 9.89 10.96 -28.04
C LYS A 229 11.37 10.71 -28.32
N ASN A 230 11.79 10.88 -29.58
CA ASN A 230 13.18 10.67 -29.97
C ASN A 230 14.12 11.69 -29.34
N ILE A 231 13.73 12.99 -29.33
CA ILE A 231 14.53 14.05 -28.69
C ILE A 231 14.69 13.75 -27.18
N ALA A 232 13.61 13.34 -26.49
CA ALA A 232 13.66 13.01 -25.06
C ALA A 232 14.64 11.86 -24.80
N GLY A 233 14.61 10.80 -25.62
CA GLY A 233 15.55 9.69 -25.52
C GLY A 233 17.00 10.14 -25.75
N MET A 234 17.28 10.95 -26.78
CA MET A 234 18.61 11.48 -27.05
C MET A 234 19.11 12.36 -25.91
N ARG A 235 18.27 13.25 -25.36
CA ARG A 235 18.64 14.11 -24.24
C ARG A 235 18.97 13.30 -22.98
N ALA A 236 18.16 12.29 -22.66
CA ALA A 236 18.42 11.40 -21.53
C ALA A 236 19.73 10.61 -21.73
N SER A 237 19.96 10.08 -22.93
CA SER A 237 21.18 9.31 -23.25
C SER A 237 22.46 10.13 -23.23
N SER A 238 22.37 11.46 -23.36
CA SER A 238 23.52 12.35 -23.29
C SER A 238 23.95 12.69 -21.85
N VAL A 239 23.21 12.24 -20.84
CA VAL A 239 23.49 12.55 -19.45
C VAL A 239 24.64 11.73 -18.91
N ALA A 240 25.67 12.39 -18.45
CA ALA A 240 26.82 11.73 -17.83
C ALA A 240 26.40 10.99 -16.55
N GLY A 241 26.71 9.71 -16.47
CA GLY A 241 26.35 8.80 -15.37
C GLY A 241 25.15 7.90 -15.67
N ALA A 242 24.34 8.19 -16.69
CA ALA A 242 23.30 7.26 -17.14
C ALA A 242 23.95 6.05 -17.83
N PHE A 243 23.65 4.84 -17.34
CA PHE A 243 24.16 3.59 -17.92
C PHE A 243 23.33 3.12 -19.11
N SER A 244 22.03 3.34 -19.03
CA SER A 244 21.09 3.04 -20.13
C SER A 244 19.86 3.93 -20.05
N VAL A 245 19.16 4.05 -21.17
CA VAL A 245 17.88 4.78 -21.27
C VAL A 245 16.84 3.88 -21.89
N ASP A 246 15.73 3.65 -21.18
CA ASP A 246 14.54 3.00 -21.68
C ASP A 246 13.44 4.05 -21.92
N ASN A 247 13.12 4.29 -23.20
CA ASN A 247 12.18 5.34 -23.58
C ASN A 247 10.78 4.76 -23.81
N LYS A 248 9.98 4.71 -22.71
CA LYS A 248 8.59 4.22 -22.70
C LYS A 248 7.55 5.33 -22.94
N LEU A 249 7.96 6.49 -23.46
CA LEU A 249 7.02 7.53 -23.82
C LEU A 249 6.05 7.03 -24.90
N VAL A 250 4.77 7.33 -24.72
CA VAL A 250 3.70 7.05 -25.70
C VAL A 250 3.46 8.30 -26.54
N VAL A 251 3.18 8.14 -27.82
CA VAL A 251 2.79 9.23 -28.71
C VAL A 251 1.27 9.26 -28.77
N ASP A 252 0.66 10.40 -28.41
CA ASP A 252 -0.80 10.62 -28.45
C ASP A 252 -1.30 10.91 -29.87
#